data_c50f5c4b80a79cd109940c1999797866
#
_entry.id   c50f5c4b80a79cd109940c1999797866
#
_cell.length_a   1.000
_cell.length_b   1.000
_cell.length_c   1.000
_cell.angle_alpha   90.00
_cell.angle_beta   90.00
_cell.angle_gamma   90.00
#
_symmetry.space_group_name_H-M   'P 1'
#
loop_
_entity.id
_entity.type
_entity.pdbx_description
1 polymer ?
#
loop_
_entity_poly.entity_id
_entity_poly.type
_entity_poly.pdbx_seq_one_letter_code
_entity_poly.pdbx_strand_id
1 'polypeptide(L)'
;MELTTMYESLGVSRAGYEYGEKILAELKPRFEALDQTAEYNQAKVLSAMQRNRVNATHFAATTGYGYDDEGRDNLERVYADVFHTEAALVRPQITCGTHALTVALSANLLPGDELLSPVGAPYDTLEEVIGIRESKCSLKEYGVTSVSYTHLRA
;
A
#
# COMPACT_ATOMS: atom_id res chain seq x y z
N MET A 1 -8.60 36.29 -22.30
CA MET A 1 -7.22 35.85 -22.53
C MET A 1 -7.29 34.33 -22.74
N GLU A 2 -6.80 33.82 -23.85
CA GLU A 2 -6.84 32.39 -24.12
C GLU A 2 -5.81 31.66 -23.26
N LEU A 3 -6.15 30.47 -22.78
CA LEU A 3 -5.28 29.65 -21.92
C LEU A 3 -3.95 29.35 -22.62
N THR A 4 -3.97 29.12 -23.92
CA THR A 4 -2.78 28.88 -24.75
C THR A 4 -1.77 30.04 -24.64
N THR A 5 -2.25 31.29 -24.70
CA THR A 5 -1.39 32.48 -24.56
C THR A 5 -0.72 32.55 -23.17
N MET A 6 -1.41 32.08 -22.13
CA MET A 6 -0.83 32.01 -20.78
C MET A 6 0.30 30.97 -20.75
N TYR A 7 0.09 29.81 -21.34
CA TYR A 7 1.15 28.77 -21.41
C TYR A 7 2.34 29.23 -22.25
N GLU A 8 2.10 29.94 -23.36
CA GLU A 8 3.18 30.54 -24.16
C GLU A 8 4.03 31.53 -23.34
N SER A 9 3.42 32.33 -22.49
CA SER A 9 4.14 33.23 -21.57
C SER A 9 4.98 32.51 -20.52
N LEU A 10 4.65 31.24 -20.23
CA LEU A 10 5.41 30.36 -19.34
C LEU A 10 6.48 29.53 -20.08
N GLY A 11 6.67 29.77 -21.39
CA GLY A 11 7.68 29.08 -22.20
C GLY A 11 7.20 27.78 -22.82
N VAL A 12 5.92 27.45 -22.76
CA VAL A 12 5.35 26.28 -23.44
C VAL A 12 4.97 26.68 -24.86
N SER A 13 5.54 26.03 -25.87
CA SER A 13 5.17 26.32 -27.25
C SER A 13 3.73 25.91 -27.53
N ARG A 14 3.08 26.62 -28.44
CA ARG A 14 1.71 26.30 -28.89
C ARG A 14 1.57 24.85 -29.36
N ALA A 15 2.52 24.37 -30.15
CA ALA A 15 2.55 22.99 -30.62
C ALA A 15 2.66 21.97 -29.47
N GLY A 16 3.45 22.29 -28.43
CA GLY A 16 3.57 21.47 -27.23
C GLY A 16 2.26 21.42 -26.43
N TYR A 17 1.61 22.56 -26.29
CA TYR A 17 0.29 22.65 -25.63
C TYR A 17 -0.78 21.83 -26.39
N GLU A 18 -0.90 22.05 -27.70
CA GLU A 18 -1.87 21.33 -28.53
C GLU A 18 -1.65 19.81 -28.54
N TYR A 19 -0.36 19.39 -28.55
CA TYR A 19 -0.02 17.98 -28.41
C TYR A 19 -0.43 17.39 -27.06
N GLY A 20 -0.20 18.13 -25.96
CA GLY A 20 -0.63 17.73 -24.62
C GLY A 20 -2.14 17.57 -24.52
N GLU A 21 -2.92 18.54 -25.04
CA GLU A 21 -4.38 18.48 -25.06
C GLU A 21 -4.90 17.27 -25.86
N LYS A 22 -4.25 16.96 -27.00
CA LYS A 22 -4.60 15.76 -27.77
C LYS A 22 -4.40 14.48 -26.94
N ILE A 23 -3.27 14.34 -26.27
CA ILE A 23 -2.98 13.17 -25.41
C ILE A 23 -3.97 13.09 -24.24
N LEU A 24 -4.28 14.21 -23.61
CA LEU A 24 -5.29 14.25 -22.53
C LEU A 24 -6.67 13.81 -23.02
N ALA A 25 -7.09 14.24 -24.22
CA ALA A 25 -8.34 13.81 -24.81
C ALA A 25 -8.37 12.30 -25.10
N GLU A 26 -7.26 11.73 -25.60
CA GLU A 26 -7.12 10.30 -25.84
C GLU A 26 -7.15 9.48 -24.53
N LEU A 27 -6.57 10.00 -23.45
CA LEU A 27 -6.51 9.33 -22.15
C LEU A 27 -7.76 9.54 -21.28
N LYS A 28 -8.65 10.47 -21.64
CA LYS A 28 -9.84 10.83 -20.86
C LYS A 28 -10.66 9.61 -20.41
N PRO A 29 -11.00 8.63 -21.28
CA PRO A 29 -11.76 7.46 -20.84
C PRO A 29 -11.03 6.62 -19.78
N ARG A 30 -9.69 6.61 -19.83
CA ARG A 30 -8.86 5.92 -18.82
C ARG A 30 -8.90 6.63 -17.47
N PHE A 31 -8.82 7.95 -17.49
CA PHE A 31 -8.94 8.76 -16.26
C PHE A 31 -10.31 8.63 -15.64
N GLU A 32 -11.38 8.70 -16.44
CA GLU A 32 -12.76 8.50 -15.96
C GLU A 32 -12.95 7.13 -15.28
N ALA A 33 -12.36 6.07 -15.83
CA ALA A 33 -12.39 4.74 -15.20
C ALA A 33 -11.60 4.68 -13.89
N LEU A 34 -10.48 5.40 -13.79
CA LEU A 34 -9.72 5.53 -12.54
C LEU A 34 -10.49 6.34 -11.50
N ASP A 35 -11.14 7.42 -11.90
CA ASP A 35 -11.96 8.27 -11.02
C ASP A 35 -13.12 7.49 -10.42
N GLN A 36 -13.82 6.67 -11.22
CA GLN A 36 -14.87 5.78 -10.70
C GLN A 36 -14.35 4.79 -9.66
N THR A 37 -13.18 4.22 -9.89
CA THR A 37 -12.54 3.31 -8.94
C THR A 37 -12.14 4.06 -7.65
N ALA A 38 -11.61 5.26 -7.79
CA ALA A 38 -11.23 6.12 -6.67
C ALA A 38 -12.45 6.52 -5.83
N GLU A 39 -13.55 6.95 -6.48
CA GLU A 39 -14.81 7.31 -5.82
C GLU A 39 -15.39 6.14 -5.04
N TYR A 40 -15.44 4.94 -5.63
CA TYR A 40 -15.91 3.74 -4.96
C TYR A 40 -15.08 3.44 -3.70
N ASN A 41 -13.76 3.46 -3.81
CA ASN A 41 -12.89 3.18 -2.68
C ASN A 41 -12.96 4.27 -1.60
N GLN A 42 -13.08 5.54 -1.97
CA GLN A 42 -13.30 6.63 -1.02
C GLN A 42 -14.62 6.45 -0.26
N ALA A 43 -15.71 6.14 -0.97
CA ALA A 43 -17.00 5.89 -0.34
C ALA A 43 -16.93 4.69 0.63
N LYS A 44 -16.22 3.62 0.26
CA LYS A 44 -15.99 2.46 1.12
C LYS A 44 -15.27 2.84 2.43
N VAL A 45 -14.20 3.63 2.34
CA VAL A 45 -13.47 4.12 3.53
C VAL A 45 -14.35 5.01 4.40
N LEU A 46 -15.06 5.97 3.81
CA LEU A 46 -15.97 6.85 4.55
C LEU A 46 -17.07 6.05 5.26
N SER A 47 -17.64 5.04 4.61
CA SER A 47 -18.62 4.14 5.22
C SER A 47 -18.05 3.40 6.42
N ALA A 48 -16.82 2.89 6.32
CA ALA A 48 -16.15 2.23 7.44
C ALA A 48 -15.90 3.19 8.61
N MET A 49 -15.45 4.43 8.32
CA MET A 49 -15.26 5.47 9.34
C MET A 49 -16.58 5.83 10.04
N GLN A 50 -17.68 5.94 9.29
CA GLN A 50 -18.99 6.22 9.86
C GLN A 50 -19.49 5.07 10.75
N ARG A 51 -19.37 3.82 10.29
CA ARG A 51 -19.74 2.64 11.11
C ARG A 51 -18.98 2.57 12.42
N ASN A 52 -17.71 2.89 12.40
CA ASN A 52 -16.84 2.91 13.57
C ASN A 52 -16.89 4.25 14.33
N ARG A 53 -17.81 5.18 13.96
CA ARG A 53 -18.05 6.44 14.64
C ARG A 53 -16.78 7.26 14.88
N VAL A 54 -15.91 7.32 13.86
CA VAL A 54 -14.67 8.11 13.94
C VAL A 54 -15.01 9.57 14.29
N ASN A 55 -14.36 10.09 15.30
CA ASN A 55 -14.59 11.45 15.81
C ASN A 55 -13.30 12.06 16.40
N ALA A 56 -13.37 13.30 16.86
CA ALA A 56 -12.21 14.04 17.34
C ALA A 56 -11.46 13.38 18.51
N THR A 57 -12.12 12.59 19.35
CA THR A 57 -11.46 11.93 20.48
C THR A 57 -10.44 10.88 20.04
N HIS A 58 -10.65 10.25 18.89
CA HIS A 58 -9.72 9.27 18.33
C HIS A 58 -8.38 9.88 17.84
N PHE A 59 -8.32 11.21 17.75
CA PHE A 59 -7.09 11.95 17.40
C PHE A 59 -6.41 12.59 18.61
N ALA A 60 -6.91 12.33 19.81
CA ALA A 60 -6.28 12.80 21.03
C ALA A 60 -4.92 12.10 21.25
N ALA A 61 -3.98 12.86 21.83
CA ALA A 61 -2.68 12.28 22.21
C ALA A 61 -2.85 11.21 23.28
N THR A 62 -2.06 10.13 23.14
CA THR A 62 -2.03 9.00 24.10
C THR A 62 -0.63 8.83 24.65
N THR A 63 -0.47 7.99 25.69
CA THR A 63 0.82 7.69 26.31
C THR A 63 1.75 6.86 25.40
N GLY A 64 1.21 6.25 24.34
CA GLY A 64 1.95 5.36 23.46
C GLY A 64 2.16 3.94 23.98
N TYR A 65 1.76 3.65 25.22
CA TYR A 65 1.87 2.29 25.80
C TYR A 65 0.80 1.32 25.34
N GLY A 66 -0.22 1.78 24.62
CA GLY A 66 -1.31 0.94 24.08
C GLY A 66 -2.40 0.60 25.07
N TYR A 67 -2.41 1.22 26.26
CA TYR A 67 -3.49 1.11 27.21
C TYR A 67 -4.56 2.15 26.90
N ASP A 68 -5.81 1.70 26.74
CA ASP A 68 -6.98 2.55 26.48
C ASP A 68 -6.77 3.53 25.29
N ASP A 69 -6.10 3.05 24.24
CA ASP A 69 -5.84 3.84 23.04
C ASP A 69 -6.99 3.68 22.04
N GLU A 70 -8.10 4.36 22.33
CA GLU A 70 -9.33 4.29 21.52
C GLU A 70 -9.06 4.64 20.04
N GLY A 71 -8.14 5.58 19.77
CA GLY A 71 -7.80 6.00 18.42
C GLY A 71 -7.16 4.89 17.60
N ARG A 72 -6.20 4.17 18.18
CA ARG A 72 -5.55 3.03 17.52
C ARG A 72 -6.49 1.86 17.33
N ASP A 73 -7.24 1.51 18.36
CA ASP A 73 -8.18 0.41 18.29
C ASP A 73 -9.28 0.68 17.27
N ASN A 74 -9.75 1.91 17.19
CA ASN A 74 -10.74 2.30 16.19
C ASN A 74 -10.17 2.31 14.77
N LEU A 75 -8.91 2.74 14.59
CA LEU A 75 -8.22 2.68 13.30
C LEU A 75 -8.13 1.24 12.78
N GLU A 76 -7.80 0.28 13.64
CA GLU A 76 -7.74 -1.13 13.30
C GLU A 76 -9.11 -1.69 12.87
N ARG A 77 -10.20 -1.28 13.54
CA ARG A 77 -11.57 -1.64 13.12
C ARG A 77 -11.91 -1.05 11.75
N VAL A 78 -11.56 0.20 11.49
CA VAL A 78 -11.75 0.85 10.17
C VAL A 78 -11.00 0.09 9.08
N TYR A 79 -9.74 -0.30 9.31
CA TYR A 79 -8.97 -1.11 8.37
C TYR A 79 -9.59 -2.47 8.14
N ALA A 80 -9.99 -3.18 9.20
CA ALA A 80 -10.64 -4.47 9.08
C ALA A 80 -11.92 -4.38 8.23
N ASP A 81 -12.74 -3.35 8.44
CA ASP A 81 -13.94 -3.09 7.65
C ASP A 81 -13.65 -2.78 6.18
N VAL A 82 -12.64 -1.95 5.92
CA VAL A 82 -12.26 -1.56 4.55
C VAL A 82 -11.73 -2.74 3.75
N PHE A 83 -10.95 -3.60 4.37
CA PHE A 83 -10.32 -4.76 3.71
C PHE A 83 -11.13 -6.06 3.86
N HIS A 84 -12.28 -6.01 4.55
CA HIS A 84 -13.13 -7.18 4.81
C HIS A 84 -12.38 -8.32 5.49
N THR A 85 -11.55 -7.98 6.48
CA THR A 85 -10.79 -8.92 7.29
C THR A 85 -11.40 -9.02 8.70
N GLU A 86 -11.13 -10.12 9.38
CA GLU A 86 -11.57 -10.33 10.77
C GLU A 86 -10.95 -9.31 11.73
N ALA A 87 -9.68 -8.98 11.50
CA ALA A 87 -8.90 -8.02 12.28
C ALA A 87 -7.85 -7.34 11.40
N ALA A 88 -7.31 -6.22 11.90
CA ALA A 88 -6.17 -5.54 11.32
C ALA A 88 -5.20 -5.15 12.41
N LEU A 89 -3.91 -5.09 12.09
CA LEU A 89 -2.86 -4.58 12.96
C LEU A 89 -2.26 -3.34 12.32
N VAL A 90 -2.60 -2.17 12.85
CA VAL A 90 -2.16 -0.87 12.35
C VAL A 90 -1.49 -0.10 13.48
N ARG A 91 -0.18 -0.22 13.58
CA ARG A 91 0.62 0.33 14.69
C ARG A 91 1.82 1.14 14.19
N PRO A 92 2.16 2.26 14.83
CA PRO A 92 3.33 3.05 14.46
C PRO A 92 4.66 2.30 14.66
N GLN A 93 4.68 1.22 15.45
CA GLN A 93 5.81 0.33 15.61
C GLN A 93 6.11 -0.47 14.34
N ILE A 94 5.14 -0.64 13.44
CA ILE A 94 5.35 -1.18 12.10
C ILE A 94 5.80 -0.02 11.21
N THR A 95 7.09 0.17 11.07
CA THR A 95 7.70 1.41 10.57
C THR A 95 7.65 1.58 9.06
N CYS A 96 7.48 0.49 8.30
CA CYS A 96 7.43 0.50 6.83
C CYS A 96 6.79 -0.77 6.27
N GLY A 97 6.56 -0.80 4.96
CA GLY A 97 5.98 -1.97 4.27
C GLY A 97 6.84 -3.23 4.40
N THR A 98 8.16 -3.10 4.28
CA THR A 98 9.09 -4.25 4.48
C THR A 98 8.97 -4.82 5.88
N HIS A 99 8.86 -3.96 6.90
CA HIS A 99 8.66 -4.42 8.29
C HIS A 99 7.31 -5.14 8.45
N ALA A 100 6.23 -4.63 7.87
CA ALA A 100 4.92 -5.28 7.89
C ALA A 100 4.97 -6.68 7.25
N LEU A 101 5.61 -6.80 6.08
CA LEU A 101 5.80 -8.08 5.40
C LEU A 101 6.70 -9.04 6.20
N THR A 102 7.77 -8.53 6.82
CA THR A 102 8.65 -9.33 7.70
C THR A 102 7.87 -9.90 8.87
N VAL A 103 7.06 -9.08 9.54
CA VAL A 103 6.20 -9.53 10.66
C VAL A 103 5.22 -10.60 10.17
N ALA A 104 4.57 -10.39 9.03
CA ALA A 104 3.62 -11.35 8.47
C ALA A 104 4.28 -12.68 8.10
N LEU A 105 5.44 -12.65 7.46
CA LEU A 105 6.20 -13.86 7.11
C LEU A 105 6.67 -14.61 8.37
N SER A 106 7.26 -13.89 9.33
CA SER A 106 7.77 -14.49 10.58
C SER A 106 6.66 -15.06 11.46
N ALA A 107 5.45 -14.52 11.39
CA ALA A 107 4.31 -15.02 12.15
C ALA A 107 3.71 -16.31 11.57
N ASN A 108 3.96 -16.59 10.28
CA ASN A 108 3.37 -17.72 9.57
C ASN A 108 4.36 -18.84 9.19
N LEU A 109 5.67 -18.60 9.34
CA LEU A 109 6.71 -19.53 8.93
C LEU A 109 7.51 -20.03 10.13
N LEU A 110 7.68 -21.35 10.21
CA LEU A 110 8.47 -22.02 11.23
C LEU A 110 9.75 -22.63 10.62
N PRO A 111 10.78 -22.93 11.41
CA PRO A 111 11.94 -23.67 10.93
C PRO A 111 11.54 -24.99 10.26
N GLY A 112 11.98 -25.19 9.03
CA GLY A 112 11.61 -26.33 8.18
C GLY A 112 10.52 -26.06 7.16
N ASP A 113 9.83 -24.93 7.23
CA ASP A 113 8.85 -24.51 6.23
C ASP A 113 9.50 -24.02 4.93
N GLU A 114 8.70 -24.02 3.86
CA GLU A 114 9.10 -23.52 2.55
C GLU A 114 8.23 -22.31 2.14
N LEU A 115 8.88 -21.21 1.79
CA LEU A 115 8.24 -20.01 1.22
C LEU A 115 8.24 -20.11 -0.30
N LEU A 116 7.06 -20.19 -0.91
CA LEU A 116 6.88 -20.26 -2.35
C LEU A 116 6.52 -18.89 -2.94
N SER A 117 7.29 -18.42 -3.92
CA SER A 117 7.00 -17.23 -4.75
C SER A 117 6.59 -17.68 -6.16
N PRO A 118 5.28 -17.91 -6.44
CA PRO A 118 4.83 -18.56 -7.67
C PRO A 118 4.86 -17.65 -8.91
N VAL A 119 4.95 -16.34 -8.75
CA VAL A 119 4.84 -15.35 -9.85
C VAL A 119 6.16 -14.62 -10.15
N GLY A 120 7.26 -15.09 -9.63
CA GLY A 120 8.59 -14.52 -9.82
C GLY A 120 9.30 -14.17 -8.51
N ALA A 121 10.43 -13.46 -8.63
CA ALA A 121 11.19 -13.06 -7.46
C ALA A 121 10.39 -12.11 -6.56
N PRO A 122 10.54 -12.21 -5.23
CA PRO A 122 10.00 -11.24 -4.29
C PRO A 122 10.54 -9.83 -4.56
N TYR A 123 9.89 -8.82 -3.97
CA TYR A 123 10.37 -7.45 -3.99
C TYR A 123 11.78 -7.36 -3.38
N ASP A 124 12.64 -6.54 -3.94
CA ASP A 124 14.09 -6.48 -3.64
C ASP A 124 14.41 -6.30 -2.15
N THR A 125 13.63 -5.49 -1.42
CA THR A 125 13.82 -5.29 0.03
C THR A 125 13.49 -6.54 0.87
N LEU A 126 12.78 -7.51 0.31
CA LEU A 126 12.51 -8.79 0.97
C LEU A 126 13.61 -9.84 0.74
N GLU A 127 14.50 -9.63 -0.22
CA GLU A 127 15.58 -10.57 -0.51
C GLU A 127 16.46 -10.82 0.71
N GLU A 128 16.76 -9.76 1.49
CA GLU A 128 17.53 -9.85 2.73
C GLU A 128 16.71 -10.47 3.86
N VAL A 129 15.43 -10.14 3.97
CA VAL A 129 14.53 -10.71 4.97
C VAL A 129 14.39 -12.22 4.79
N ILE A 130 14.20 -12.66 3.56
CA ILE A 130 14.04 -14.08 3.20
C ILE A 130 15.39 -14.81 3.27
N GLY A 131 16.49 -14.14 2.92
CA GLY A 131 17.84 -14.70 2.82
C GLY A 131 18.18 -15.19 1.40
N ILE A 132 17.50 -14.66 0.37
CA ILE A 132 17.91 -14.81 -1.04
C ILE A 132 19.23 -14.06 -1.23
N ARG A 133 19.30 -12.83 -0.73
CA ARG A 133 20.57 -12.09 -0.52
C ARG A 133 21.06 -12.41 0.89
N GLU A 134 22.35 -12.71 1.01
CA GLU A 134 22.95 -13.06 2.30
C GLU A 134 22.74 -11.94 3.34
N SER A 135 22.09 -12.28 4.43
CA SER A 135 21.76 -11.35 5.51
C SER A 135 21.64 -12.11 6.83
N LYS A 136 22.19 -11.53 7.90
CA LYS A 136 22.04 -12.06 9.26
C LYS A 136 20.59 -11.95 9.72
N CYS A 137 20.17 -12.91 10.51
CA CYS A 137 18.79 -12.98 11.05
C CYS A 137 17.71 -13.07 9.96
N SER A 138 18.06 -13.56 8.77
CA SER A 138 17.10 -13.85 7.70
C SER A 138 16.28 -15.11 8.02
N LEU A 139 15.13 -15.27 7.36
CA LEU A 139 14.29 -16.47 7.47
C LEU A 139 15.10 -17.75 7.14
N LYS A 140 16.03 -17.65 6.19
CA LYS A 140 16.93 -18.76 5.84
C LYS A 140 17.81 -19.19 7.01
N GLU A 141 18.37 -18.23 7.78
CA GLU A 141 19.16 -18.56 8.98
C GLU A 141 18.31 -19.20 10.08
N TYR A 142 17.01 -18.91 10.10
CA TYR A 142 16.04 -19.57 10.99
C TYR A 142 15.51 -20.90 10.43
N GLY A 143 16.05 -21.37 9.30
CA GLY A 143 15.72 -22.70 8.76
C GLY A 143 14.52 -22.72 7.83
N VAL A 144 14.06 -21.57 7.35
CA VAL A 144 13.02 -21.49 6.30
C VAL A 144 13.69 -21.53 4.93
N THR A 145 13.21 -22.38 4.02
CA THR A 145 13.67 -22.43 2.62
C THR A 145 12.80 -21.54 1.75
N SER A 146 13.32 -21.07 0.60
CA SER A 146 12.55 -20.27 -0.34
C SER A 146 12.73 -20.77 -1.77
N VAL A 147 11.62 -20.80 -2.52
CA VAL A 147 11.58 -21.20 -3.94
C VAL A 147 10.83 -20.14 -4.74
N SER A 148 11.41 -19.71 -5.87
CA SER A 148 10.79 -18.78 -6.80
C SER A 148 10.65 -19.43 -8.18
N TYR A 149 9.44 -19.38 -8.74
CA TYR A 149 9.19 -19.84 -10.11
C TYR A 149 9.20 -18.63 -11.06
N THR A 150 10.16 -18.60 -11.97
CA THR A 150 10.28 -17.52 -12.98
C THR A 150 9.57 -17.85 -14.30
N HIS A 151 9.16 -19.10 -14.52
CA HIS A 151 8.63 -19.60 -15.78
C HIS A 151 7.09 -19.58 -15.89
N LEU A 152 6.37 -19.18 -14.85
CA LEU A 152 4.91 -18.99 -14.90
C LEU A 152 4.47 -17.66 -15.57
N ARG A 153 5.43 -16.86 -16.04
CA ARG A 153 5.16 -15.72 -16.93
C ARG A 153 5.06 -16.21 -18.37
N ALA A 154 3.98 -16.87 -18.70
CA ALA A 154 3.61 -17.09 -20.08
C ALA A 154 2.43 -16.18 -20.45
#